data_046205da469a70728a1519bf36b2dc2a
#
_entry.id   046205da469a70728a1519bf36b2dc2a
#
_cell.length_a   1.000
_cell.length_b   1.000
_cell.length_c   1.000
_cell.angle_alpha   90.00
_cell.angle_beta   90.00
_cell.angle_gamma   90.00
#
_symmetry.space_group_name_H-M   'P 1'
#
loop_
_entity.id
_entity.type
_entity.pdbx_description
1 polymer ?
#
loop_
_entity_poly.entity_id
_entity_poly.type
_entity_poly.pdbx_seq_one_letter_code
_entity_poly.pdbx_strand_id
1 'polypeptide(L)'
;MLDYGAIYTELHKNQKHYTGKSIKAGLPHIVKLVEETKPRRLLDYGCGKGTQYSINKVHEEWGGLKPHCFDVGVPAFSEGPTGYFDGVICTDVMEHIDPADVDTILDDIFGFLRLRDDGGTSFAFFFICCRPAKNKLLPDGRNVHLCIREPDWWEKRLSMFNRPRLEIVAKYDLGKP
;
A
#
# COMPACT_ATOMS: atom_id res chain seq x y z
N MET A 1 16.28 -3.90 10.66
CA MET A 1 14.94 -4.10 10.03
C MET A 1 14.23 -5.25 10.73
N LEU A 2 12.95 -5.11 11.04
CA LEU A 2 12.14 -6.19 11.58
C LEU A 2 11.91 -7.28 10.53
N ASP A 3 11.75 -8.53 10.97
CA ASP A 3 11.29 -9.61 10.09
C ASP A 3 9.77 -9.52 9.89
N TYR A 4 9.36 -8.62 8.98
CA TYR A 4 7.95 -8.40 8.66
C TYR A 4 7.30 -9.66 8.08
N GLY A 5 8.04 -10.46 7.31
CA GLY A 5 7.54 -11.71 6.74
C GLY A 5 7.08 -12.68 7.83
N ALA A 6 7.93 -12.95 8.82
CA ALA A 6 7.59 -13.83 9.94
C ALA A 6 6.44 -13.27 10.78
N ILE A 7 6.49 -11.97 11.13
CA ILE A 7 5.46 -11.30 11.95
C ILE A 7 4.10 -11.37 11.28
N TYR A 8 4.01 -10.93 10.01
CA TYR A 8 2.73 -10.85 9.30
C TYR A 8 2.22 -12.23 8.85
N THR A 9 3.09 -13.19 8.56
CA THR A 9 2.67 -14.60 8.34
C THR A 9 1.88 -15.12 9.55
N GLU A 10 2.36 -14.87 10.76
CA GLU A 10 1.64 -15.28 11.98
C GLU A 10 0.32 -14.54 12.14
N LEU A 11 0.31 -13.22 11.95
CA LEU A 11 -0.91 -12.40 12.06
C LEU A 11 -1.97 -12.78 11.01
N HIS A 12 -1.55 -13.15 9.80
CA HIS A 12 -2.44 -13.59 8.72
C HIS A 12 -3.12 -14.95 8.96
N LYS A 13 -2.63 -15.77 9.88
CA LYS A 13 -3.32 -17.01 10.29
C LYS A 13 -4.73 -16.72 10.84
N ASN A 14 -4.93 -15.54 11.43
CA ASN A 14 -6.25 -15.11 11.82
C ASN A 14 -7.09 -14.71 10.60
N GLN A 15 -8.05 -15.56 10.22
CA GLN A 15 -8.87 -15.37 9.02
C GLN A 15 -9.75 -14.10 9.03
N LYS A 16 -10.01 -13.50 10.18
CA LYS A 16 -10.84 -12.30 10.32
C LYS A 16 -10.07 -10.99 10.02
N HIS A 17 -8.74 -11.06 9.99
CA HIS A 17 -7.89 -9.89 9.79
C HIS A 17 -7.29 -9.86 8.38
N TYR A 18 -6.85 -8.68 7.95
CA TYR A 18 -6.10 -8.45 6.70
C TYR A 18 -6.80 -8.99 5.45
N THR A 19 -8.09 -8.71 5.34
CA THR A 19 -8.92 -9.19 4.22
C THR A 19 -8.90 -8.27 2.99
N GLY A 20 -8.06 -7.21 2.99
CA GLY A 20 -7.97 -6.24 1.89
C GLY A 20 -9.15 -5.25 1.81
N LYS A 21 -9.96 -5.12 2.87
CA LYS A 21 -11.11 -4.20 2.89
C LYS A 21 -10.72 -2.72 2.93
N SER A 22 -9.52 -2.41 3.37
CA SER A 22 -8.97 -1.06 3.49
C SER A 22 -8.93 -0.30 2.18
N ILE A 23 -8.72 -0.99 1.07
CA ILE A 23 -8.75 -0.37 -0.26
C ILE A 23 -10.05 0.43 -0.53
N LYS A 24 -11.16 0.05 0.12
CA LYS A 24 -12.47 0.73 -0.08
C LYS A 24 -12.44 2.20 0.30
N ALA A 25 -11.65 2.58 1.31
CA ALA A 25 -11.53 3.98 1.73
C ALA A 25 -10.79 4.83 0.68
N GLY A 26 -9.81 4.24 -0.01
CA GLY A 26 -9.06 4.88 -1.08
C GLY A 26 -9.68 4.72 -2.48
N LEU A 27 -10.70 3.85 -2.64
CA LEU A 27 -11.20 3.42 -3.94
C LEU A 27 -11.56 4.56 -4.90
N PRO A 28 -12.29 5.63 -4.52
CA PRO A 28 -12.62 6.72 -5.43
C PRO A 28 -11.36 7.44 -5.97
N HIS A 29 -10.32 7.54 -5.16
CA HIS A 29 -9.05 8.15 -5.58
C HIS A 29 -8.25 7.24 -6.52
N ILE A 30 -8.25 5.92 -6.23
CA ILE A 30 -7.60 4.93 -7.08
C ILE A 30 -8.26 4.88 -8.46
N VAL A 31 -9.59 4.83 -8.51
CA VAL A 31 -10.37 4.85 -9.77
C VAL A 31 -9.97 6.08 -10.59
N LYS A 32 -10.01 7.27 -9.98
CA LYS A 32 -9.62 8.53 -10.65
C LYS A 32 -8.19 8.46 -11.21
N LEU A 33 -7.22 8.01 -10.40
CA LEU A 33 -5.83 7.92 -10.83
C LEU A 33 -5.66 6.94 -12.00
N VAL A 34 -6.32 5.78 -11.95
CA VAL A 34 -6.26 4.80 -13.05
C VAL A 34 -6.91 5.34 -14.34
N GLU A 35 -8.05 6.05 -14.22
CA GLU A 35 -8.72 6.67 -15.37
C GLU A 35 -7.88 7.78 -16.01
N GLU A 36 -7.22 8.61 -15.20
CA GLU A 36 -6.42 9.74 -15.67
C GLU A 36 -5.06 9.29 -16.24
N THR A 37 -4.39 8.35 -15.56
CA THR A 37 -3.03 7.94 -15.94
C THR A 37 -3.00 6.74 -16.90
N LYS A 38 -4.06 5.94 -16.96
CA LYS A 38 -4.19 4.73 -17.79
C LYS A 38 -2.96 3.81 -17.70
N PRO A 39 -2.64 3.32 -16.50
CA PRO A 39 -1.49 2.46 -16.29
C PRO A 39 -1.66 1.14 -17.04
N ARG A 40 -0.54 0.55 -17.50
CA ARG A 40 -0.53 -0.79 -18.12
C ARG A 40 -0.27 -1.88 -17.10
N ARG A 41 0.43 -1.54 -16.00
CA ARG A 41 0.76 -2.46 -14.90
C ARG A 41 0.57 -1.76 -13.56
N LEU A 42 -0.19 -2.40 -12.68
CA LEU A 42 -0.42 -1.96 -11.31
C LEU A 42 0.22 -2.94 -10.32
N LEU A 43 0.76 -2.40 -9.23
CA LEU A 43 1.19 -3.13 -8.04
C LEU A 43 0.27 -2.76 -6.87
N ASP A 44 -0.23 -3.74 -6.13
CA ASP A 44 -0.80 -3.56 -4.80
C ASP A 44 0.22 -4.06 -3.78
N TYR A 45 0.94 -3.12 -3.17
CA TYR A 45 2.01 -3.36 -2.19
C TYR A 45 1.39 -3.48 -0.80
N GLY A 46 1.45 -4.67 -0.21
CA GLY A 46 0.77 -5.01 1.03
C GLY A 46 -0.70 -5.36 0.81
N CYS A 47 -0.99 -6.13 -0.24
CA CYS A 47 -2.36 -6.49 -0.64
C CYS A 47 -3.12 -7.36 0.37
N GLY A 48 -2.49 -7.82 1.44
CA GLY A 48 -3.09 -8.78 2.34
C GLY A 48 -3.47 -10.08 1.60
N LYS A 49 -4.62 -10.63 1.93
CA LYS A 49 -5.13 -11.88 1.33
C LYS A 49 -5.67 -11.72 -0.11
N GLY A 50 -5.59 -10.56 -0.72
CA GLY A 50 -6.03 -10.31 -2.10
C GLY A 50 -7.53 -10.50 -2.34
N THR A 51 -8.36 -10.58 -1.27
CA THR A 51 -9.82 -10.84 -1.41
C THR A 51 -10.54 -9.66 -2.05
N GLN A 52 -9.99 -8.46 -2.02
CA GLN A 52 -10.49 -7.28 -2.73
C GLN A 52 -10.53 -7.52 -4.24
N TYR A 53 -9.65 -8.35 -4.78
CA TYR A 53 -9.61 -8.68 -6.21
C TYR A 53 -10.26 -10.03 -6.53
N SER A 54 -10.04 -11.06 -5.70
CA SER A 54 -10.55 -12.41 -5.97
C SER A 54 -12.05 -12.56 -5.67
N ILE A 55 -12.55 -11.87 -4.64
CA ILE A 55 -13.95 -11.98 -4.19
C ILE A 55 -14.74 -10.72 -4.53
N ASN A 56 -14.23 -9.55 -4.11
CA ASN A 56 -14.97 -8.29 -4.24
C ASN A 56 -14.79 -7.62 -5.60
N LYS A 57 -13.83 -8.08 -6.42
CA LYS A 57 -13.57 -7.64 -7.79
C LYS A 57 -13.45 -6.12 -7.94
N VAL A 58 -12.89 -5.44 -6.94
CA VAL A 58 -12.80 -3.97 -6.93
C VAL A 58 -12.08 -3.39 -8.16
N HIS A 59 -11.24 -4.18 -8.82
CA HIS A 59 -10.56 -3.77 -10.05
C HIS A 59 -11.51 -3.55 -11.24
N GLU A 60 -12.73 -4.08 -11.19
CA GLU A 60 -13.75 -3.80 -12.19
C GLU A 60 -14.20 -2.33 -12.17
N GLU A 61 -14.10 -1.65 -11.02
CA GLU A 61 -14.43 -0.22 -10.87
C GLU A 61 -13.52 0.71 -11.69
N TRP A 62 -12.34 0.24 -12.11
CA TRP A 62 -11.41 0.99 -12.94
C TRP A 62 -11.05 0.30 -14.26
N GLY A 63 -12.01 -0.44 -14.82
CA GLY A 63 -11.86 -1.01 -16.16
C GLY A 63 -11.21 -2.39 -16.22
N GLY A 64 -11.09 -3.09 -15.08
CA GLY A 64 -10.71 -4.51 -15.04
C GLY A 64 -9.21 -4.80 -14.94
N LEU A 65 -8.32 -3.80 -14.96
CA LEU A 65 -6.88 -4.01 -14.80
C LEU A 65 -6.59 -4.51 -13.38
N LYS A 66 -6.31 -5.81 -13.24
CA LYS A 66 -6.01 -6.44 -11.97
C LYS A 66 -4.56 -6.16 -11.55
N PRO A 67 -4.30 -5.64 -10.34
CA PRO A 67 -2.96 -5.42 -9.86
C PRO A 67 -2.18 -6.72 -9.65
N HIS A 68 -0.85 -6.64 -9.79
CA HIS A 68 0.05 -7.61 -9.19
C HIS A 68 -0.03 -7.47 -7.67
N CYS A 69 -0.38 -8.54 -6.99
CA CYS A 69 -0.48 -8.59 -5.53
C CYS A 69 0.87 -8.93 -4.91
N PHE A 70 1.33 -8.13 -3.97
CA PHE A 70 2.51 -8.43 -3.15
C PHE A 70 2.20 -8.23 -1.67
N ASP A 71 2.55 -9.22 -0.85
CA ASP A 71 2.43 -9.15 0.61
C ASP A 71 3.39 -10.14 1.27
N VAL A 72 4.33 -9.64 2.06
CA VAL A 72 5.37 -10.45 2.70
C VAL A 72 4.83 -11.49 3.69
N GLY A 73 3.64 -11.25 4.24
CA GLY A 73 2.98 -12.13 5.22
C GLY A 73 2.03 -13.15 4.59
N VAL A 74 1.83 -13.13 3.27
CA VAL A 74 0.92 -14.05 2.57
C VAL A 74 1.72 -14.92 1.60
N PRO A 75 1.93 -16.23 1.88
CA PRO A 75 2.79 -17.07 1.06
C PRO A 75 2.48 -17.06 -0.44
N ALA A 76 1.21 -16.93 -0.81
CA ALA A 76 0.78 -16.86 -2.22
C ALA A 76 1.21 -15.54 -2.92
N PHE A 77 1.62 -14.52 -2.18
CA PHE A 77 1.97 -13.18 -2.66
C PHE A 77 3.33 -12.71 -2.14
N SER A 78 4.11 -13.57 -1.46
CA SER A 78 5.37 -13.18 -0.80
C SER A 78 6.57 -13.14 -1.73
N GLU A 79 6.44 -13.66 -2.95
CA GLU A 79 7.47 -13.47 -3.97
C GLU A 79 7.52 -11.99 -4.37
N GLY A 80 8.72 -11.41 -4.28
CA GLY A 80 8.93 -10.01 -4.62
C GLY A 80 8.45 -9.67 -6.03
N PRO A 81 7.88 -8.47 -6.24
CA PRO A 81 7.42 -8.05 -7.55
C PRO A 81 8.56 -8.07 -8.58
N THR A 82 8.27 -8.55 -9.79
CA THR A 82 9.23 -8.58 -10.89
C THR A 82 8.95 -7.50 -11.93
N GLY A 83 10.00 -6.78 -12.34
CA GLY A 83 9.90 -5.70 -13.31
C GLY A 83 9.33 -4.41 -12.71
N TYR A 84 8.78 -3.54 -13.56
CA TYR A 84 8.33 -2.21 -13.18
C TYR A 84 6.83 -2.06 -13.38
N PHE A 85 6.27 -1.07 -12.67
CA PHE A 85 4.85 -0.75 -12.68
C PHE A 85 4.64 0.72 -13.02
N ASP A 86 3.50 1.01 -13.65
CA ASP A 86 3.07 2.38 -13.99
C ASP A 86 2.28 3.00 -12.83
N GLY A 87 1.73 2.17 -11.95
CA GLY A 87 1.02 2.60 -10.75
C GLY A 87 1.28 1.67 -9.57
N VAL A 88 1.37 2.25 -8.37
CA VAL A 88 1.45 1.52 -7.10
C VAL A 88 0.33 1.96 -6.18
N ILE A 89 -0.33 0.98 -5.57
CA ILE A 89 -1.34 1.14 -4.52
C ILE A 89 -0.75 0.58 -3.24
N CYS A 90 -0.79 1.35 -2.15
CA CYS A 90 -0.31 0.94 -0.83
C CYS A 90 -1.32 1.43 0.22
N THR A 91 -2.13 0.52 0.75
CA THR A 91 -3.23 0.88 1.67
C THR A 91 -3.17 0.11 2.99
N ASP A 92 -3.17 0.82 4.12
CA ASP A 92 -3.02 0.26 5.47
C ASP A 92 -1.74 -0.61 5.61
N VAL A 93 -0.60 -0.07 5.18
CA VAL A 93 0.71 -0.73 5.24
C VAL A 93 1.72 0.11 5.99
N MET A 94 1.87 1.38 5.63
CA MET A 94 2.98 2.21 6.09
C MET A 94 2.95 2.47 7.61
N GLU A 95 1.79 2.53 8.22
CA GLU A 95 1.62 2.61 9.68
C GLU A 95 2.10 1.37 10.42
N HIS A 96 2.20 0.24 9.73
CA HIS A 96 2.68 -1.03 10.28
C HIS A 96 4.21 -1.17 10.24
N ILE A 97 4.90 -0.27 9.55
CA ILE A 97 6.35 -0.28 9.41
C ILE A 97 6.99 0.42 10.62
N ASP A 98 8.07 -0.15 11.16
CA ASP A 98 8.85 0.53 12.20
C ASP A 98 9.37 1.87 11.67
N PRO A 99 9.29 2.97 12.43
CA PRO A 99 9.78 4.28 11.97
C PRO A 99 11.20 4.28 11.41
N ALA A 100 12.06 3.37 11.92
CA ALA A 100 13.43 3.23 11.43
C ALA A 100 13.54 2.59 10.03
N ASP A 101 12.51 1.86 9.61
CA ASP A 101 12.48 1.13 8.34
C ASP A 101 11.68 1.85 7.25
N VAL A 102 10.92 2.90 7.61
CA VAL A 102 9.99 3.58 6.68
C VAL A 102 10.67 4.05 5.41
N ASP A 103 11.82 4.71 5.53
CA ASP A 103 12.50 5.28 4.37
C ASP A 103 12.99 4.16 3.42
N THR A 104 13.47 3.03 3.97
CA THR A 104 13.86 1.84 3.19
C THR A 104 12.67 1.22 2.45
N ILE A 105 11.50 1.13 3.10
CA ILE A 105 10.30 0.59 2.45
C ILE A 105 9.76 1.54 1.38
N LEU A 106 9.85 2.85 1.60
CA LEU A 106 9.51 3.82 0.56
C LEU A 106 10.44 3.72 -0.65
N ASP A 107 11.76 3.60 -0.42
CA ASP A 107 12.73 3.36 -1.50
C ASP A 107 12.39 2.10 -2.30
N ASP A 108 12.00 1.02 -1.63
CA ASP A 108 11.58 -0.23 -2.27
C ASP A 108 10.31 -0.01 -3.13
N ILE A 109 9.27 0.61 -2.58
CA ILE A 109 8.02 0.91 -3.29
C ILE A 109 8.28 1.77 -4.54
N PHE A 110 9.03 2.88 -4.38
CA PHE A 110 9.34 3.78 -5.49
C PHE A 110 10.34 3.18 -6.48
N GLY A 111 11.14 2.19 -6.06
CA GLY A 111 12.03 1.39 -6.91
C GLY A 111 11.26 0.55 -7.93
N PHE A 112 10.03 0.13 -7.63
CA PHE A 112 9.16 -0.56 -8.59
C PHE A 112 8.46 0.38 -9.57
N LEU A 113 8.41 1.70 -9.31
CA LEU A 113 7.77 2.67 -10.18
C LEU A 113 8.71 3.10 -11.30
N ARG A 114 8.24 2.94 -12.53
CA ARG A 114 8.92 3.42 -13.73
C ARG A 114 8.18 4.61 -14.35
N LEU A 115 8.93 5.62 -14.78
CA LEU A 115 8.37 6.62 -15.68
C LEU A 115 8.08 5.97 -17.04
N ARG A 116 6.90 6.23 -17.56
CA ARG A 116 6.42 5.63 -18.80
C ARG A 116 7.17 6.14 -20.01
N ASP A 117 7.56 5.22 -20.92
CA ASP A 117 8.27 5.53 -22.17
C ASP A 117 7.37 6.27 -23.17
N ASP A 118 6.03 6.08 -23.07
CA ASP A 118 5.04 6.73 -23.92
C ASP A 118 4.71 8.18 -23.52
N GLY A 119 5.44 8.73 -22.55
CA GLY A 119 5.21 10.08 -22.04
C GLY A 119 4.06 10.21 -21.04
N GLY A 120 3.36 9.12 -20.73
CA GLY A 120 2.27 9.10 -19.76
C GLY A 120 2.75 9.32 -18.31
N THR A 121 1.80 9.61 -17.43
CA THR A 121 2.04 9.79 -15.99
C THR A 121 1.97 8.44 -15.27
N SER A 122 2.91 8.19 -14.36
CA SER A 122 2.86 7.10 -13.40
C SER A 122 2.31 7.62 -12.07
N PHE A 123 1.83 6.74 -11.17
CA PHE A 123 1.34 7.21 -9.88
C PHE A 123 1.74 6.29 -8.71
N ALA A 124 1.76 6.87 -7.51
CA ALA A 124 1.77 6.15 -6.25
C ALA A 124 0.61 6.64 -5.38
N PHE A 125 -0.23 5.72 -4.94
CA PHE A 125 -1.34 6.00 -4.04
C PHE A 125 -1.09 5.38 -2.67
N PHE A 126 -1.17 6.19 -1.61
CA PHE A 126 -1.06 5.75 -0.23
C PHE A 126 -2.36 6.04 0.53
N PHE A 127 -2.81 5.08 1.33
CA PHE A 127 -3.81 5.31 2.36
C PHE A 127 -3.19 4.88 3.69
N ILE A 128 -2.99 5.83 4.61
CA ILE A 128 -2.20 5.65 5.83
C ILE A 128 -3.07 5.95 7.06
N CYS A 129 -3.11 5.02 8.01
CA CYS A 129 -3.81 5.22 9.27
C CYS A 129 -2.90 5.91 10.30
N CYS A 130 -3.25 7.15 10.68
CA CYS A 130 -2.48 7.96 11.62
C CYS A 130 -2.93 7.82 13.08
N ARG A 131 -3.55 6.69 13.44
CA ARG A 131 -4.04 6.40 14.78
C ARG A 131 -3.72 4.96 15.19
N PRO A 132 -3.71 4.64 16.51
CA PRO A 132 -3.51 3.28 16.97
C PRO A 132 -4.55 2.31 16.42
N ALA A 133 -4.13 1.10 16.08
CA ALA A 133 -5.05 0.02 15.75
C ALA A 133 -5.88 -0.36 16.99
N LYS A 134 -7.18 -0.55 16.80
CA LYS A 134 -8.06 -0.95 17.87
C LYS A 134 -7.89 -2.44 18.18
N ASN A 135 -7.41 -2.76 19.39
CA ASN A 135 -7.29 -4.13 19.91
C ASN A 135 -6.44 -5.07 19.04
N LYS A 136 -5.41 -4.55 18.38
CA LYS A 136 -4.45 -5.36 17.62
C LYS A 136 -3.05 -5.12 18.13
N LEU A 137 -2.42 -6.19 18.61
CA LEU A 137 -1.07 -6.17 19.16
C LEU A 137 -0.16 -7.13 18.39
N LEU A 138 1.10 -6.78 18.33
CA LEU A 138 2.17 -7.68 17.93
C LEU A 138 2.43 -8.71 19.03
N PRO A 139 3.16 -9.81 18.73
CA PRO A 139 3.51 -10.82 19.74
C PRO A 139 4.27 -10.25 20.94
N ASP A 140 4.98 -9.15 20.78
CA ASP A 140 5.74 -8.45 21.83
C ASP A 140 4.89 -7.44 22.65
N GLY A 141 3.58 -7.35 22.38
CA GLY A 141 2.64 -6.49 23.07
C GLY A 141 2.53 -5.06 22.53
N ARG A 142 3.37 -4.65 21.55
CA ARG A 142 3.22 -3.35 20.90
C ARG A 142 1.97 -3.30 20.04
N ASN A 143 1.42 -2.10 19.83
CA ASN A 143 0.37 -1.91 18.82
C ASN A 143 0.88 -2.30 17.43
N VAL A 144 0.04 -2.91 16.60
CA VAL A 144 0.44 -3.27 15.22
C VAL A 144 0.70 -2.04 14.34
N HIS A 145 0.13 -0.87 14.68
CA HIS A 145 0.51 0.39 14.05
C HIS A 145 1.75 0.93 14.78
N LEU A 146 2.92 0.68 14.20
CA LEU A 146 4.21 1.05 14.78
C LEU A 146 4.58 2.51 14.48
N CYS A 147 4.14 3.03 13.32
CA CYS A 147 4.46 4.37 12.85
C CYS A 147 3.22 5.27 12.82
N ILE A 148 2.78 5.71 14.01
CA ILE A 148 1.70 6.69 14.14
C ILE A 148 2.32 8.08 14.05
N ARG A 149 2.11 8.74 12.92
CA ARG A 149 2.64 10.08 12.63
C ARG A 149 1.55 10.95 12.01
N GLU A 150 1.65 12.27 12.23
CA GLU A 150 0.78 13.24 11.58
C GLU A 150 0.99 13.29 10.07
N PRO A 151 -0.01 13.71 9.27
CA PRO A 151 0.09 13.80 7.81
C PRO A 151 1.33 14.53 7.31
N ASP A 152 1.70 15.67 7.90
CA ASP A 152 2.86 16.47 7.50
C ASP A 152 4.18 15.68 7.55
N TRP A 153 4.29 14.75 8.49
CA TRP A 153 5.47 13.89 8.59
C TRP A 153 5.58 12.94 7.40
N TRP A 154 4.45 12.39 6.94
CA TRP A 154 4.35 11.53 5.76
C TRP A 154 4.57 12.31 4.48
N GLU A 155 3.90 13.48 4.33
CA GLU A 155 4.03 14.36 3.17
C GLU A 155 5.49 14.76 2.93
N LYS A 156 6.23 15.10 3.99
CA LYS A 156 7.65 15.42 3.90
C LYS A 156 8.47 14.28 3.30
N ARG A 157 8.19 13.02 3.69
CA ARG A 157 8.92 11.86 3.16
C ARG A 157 8.52 11.53 1.72
N LEU A 158 7.24 11.51 1.45
CA LEU A 158 6.72 11.26 0.11
C LEU A 158 7.21 12.31 -0.90
N SER A 159 7.33 13.57 -0.47
CA SER A 159 7.83 14.65 -1.34
C SER A 159 9.27 14.46 -1.82
N MET A 160 10.08 13.64 -1.14
CA MET A 160 11.45 13.31 -1.57
C MET A 160 11.47 12.52 -2.89
N PHE A 161 10.37 11.87 -3.23
CA PHE A 161 10.21 11.08 -4.46
C PHE A 161 9.55 11.84 -5.61
N ASN A 162 9.20 13.12 -5.39
CA ASN A 162 8.60 13.95 -6.43
C ASN A 162 9.51 14.06 -7.66
N ARG A 163 8.96 13.75 -8.81
CA ARG A 163 9.63 13.86 -10.11
C ARG A 163 8.63 14.12 -11.22
N PRO A 164 9.03 14.70 -12.36
CA PRO A 164 8.12 14.94 -13.47
C PRO A 164 7.41 13.66 -13.92
N ARG A 165 6.12 13.74 -14.20
CA ARG A 165 5.26 12.63 -14.64
C ARG A 165 5.10 11.51 -13.61
N LEU A 166 5.29 11.80 -12.35
CA LEU A 166 4.90 10.96 -11.23
C LEU A 166 3.92 11.72 -10.34
N GLU A 167 2.71 11.20 -10.22
CA GLU A 167 1.70 11.71 -9.31
C GLU A 167 1.74 10.90 -8.00
N ILE A 168 1.95 11.58 -6.87
CA ILE A 168 1.94 10.95 -5.55
C ILE A 168 0.72 11.49 -4.81
N VAL A 169 -0.17 10.59 -4.41
CA VAL A 169 -1.39 10.93 -3.67
C VAL A 169 -1.41 10.15 -2.36
N ALA A 170 -1.49 10.86 -1.24
CA ALA A 170 -1.69 10.26 0.06
C ALA A 170 -3.03 10.70 0.67
N LYS A 171 -3.69 9.77 1.37
CA LYS A 171 -4.88 10.00 2.17
C LYS A 171 -4.68 9.42 3.56
N TYR A 172 -5.24 10.09 4.55
CA TYR A 172 -4.96 9.78 5.95
C TYR A 172 -6.24 9.48 6.72
N ASP A 173 -6.23 8.40 7.51
CA ASP A 173 -7.27 8.11 8.50
C ASP A 173 -6.84 8.66 9.87
N LEU A 174 -7.43 9.79 10.23
CA LEU A 174 -7.21 10.46 11.53
C LEU A 174 -8.21 9.99 12.61
N GLY A 175 -9.12 9.09 12.26
CA GLY A 175 -10.25 8.73 13.10
C GLY A 175 -11.42 9.70 12.95
N LYS A 176 -12.53 9.37 13.59
CA LYS A 176 -13.64 10.34 13.74
C LYS A 176 -13.28 11.29 14.87
N PRO A 177 -13.58 12.59 14.74
CA PRO A 177 -13.48 13.52 15.86
C PRO A 177 -14.40 13.10 17.01
#